data_070d8806ad8b314f0432f265c4e62985
#
_entry.id   070d8806ad8b314f0432f265c4e62985
#
_cell.length_a   1.000
_cell.length_b   1.000
_cell.length_c   1.000
_cell.angle_alpha   90.00
_cell.angle_beta   90.00
_cell.angle_gamma   90.00
#
_symmetry.space_group_name_H-M   'P 1'
#
loop_
_entity.id
_entity.type
_entity.pdbx_description
1 polymer ?
#
loop_
_entity_poly.entity_id
_entity_poly.type
_entity_poly.pdbx_seq_one_letter_code
_entity_poly.pdbx_strand_id
1 'polypeptide(L)'
;MFDVKGELDSETNSGRADVTASAKDRPRKPVVLVLHQEHSNPGHIGQWFVRNGYPLDIRRPRFGDPLPATLEHHCGAVILGGPMSANDPEEFIKIETEWIGVPLLEKKPFFGICLGAQLLARLLGARVYLHPNEEVEIGYYGILPTGPCSRLEAWPEYVYEWHKEGFDIPAGATVLARSSGAFPNQAFAYGHAAFAVQFHPEITFAQVHRWTGRSPQRLACKGARPRHEHIEGHIAHAPKVQVWLDRFLRQWARNEITIA
;
A
#
# COMPACT_ATOMS: atom_id res chain seq x y z
N MET A 1 29.12 -53.23 66.02
CA MET A 1 30.50 -52.68 65.98
C MET A 1 30.72 -52.20 64.56
N PHE A 2 31.09 -51.00 64.43
CA PHE A 2 31.34 -50.19 63.25
C PHE A 2 30.12 -49.52 62.55
N ASP A 3 30.06 -48.31 62.88
CA ASP A 3 29.38 -47.10 62.34
C ASP A 3 30.09 -46.62 61.09
N VAL A 4 29.38 -46.26 60.03
CA VAL A 4 29.86 -45.33 59.01
C VAL A 4 28.65 -44.54 58.46
N LYS A 5 28.60 -43.30 58.90
CA LYS A 5 27.80 -42.23 58.26
C LYS A 5 28.33 -41.93 56.87
N GLY A 6 27.42 -41.81 55.87
CA GLY A 6 27.68 -41.26 54.57
C GLY A 6 26.64 -40.17 54.26
N GLU A 7 27.03 -38.93 54.38
CA GLU A 7 26.25 -37.79 53.95
C GLU A 7 26.08 -37.79 52.41
N LEU A 8 24.83 -37.66 51.98
CA LEU A 8 24.51 -37.43 50.56
C LEU A 8 24.14 -35.95 50.38
N ASP A 9 25.05 -35.22 49.81
CA ASP A 9 24.84 -33.84 49.33
C ASP A 9 23.83 -33.85 48.18
N SER A 10 22.72 -33.16 48.39
CA SER A 10 21.72 -32.90 47.37
C SER A 10 22.05 -31.59 46.65
N GLU A 11 22.80 -31.67 45.54
CA GLU A 11 22.90 -30.55 44.61
C GLU A 11 21.65 -30.47 43.76
N THR A 12 20.78 -29.52 44.11
CA THR A 12 19.66 -29.10 43.25
C THR A 12 20.17 -28.17 42.15
N ASN A 13 20.47 -28.76 41.01
CA ASN A 13 20.79 -28.00 39.79
C ASN A 13 19.48 -27.50 39.16
N SER A 14 19.05 -26.26 39.53
CA SER A 14 17.95 -25.56 38.90
C SER A 14 18.46 -24.83 37.63
N GLY A 15 18.72 -25.62 36.60
CA GLY A 15 18.94 -25.08 35.26
C GLY A 15 17.65 -24.45 34.69
N ARG A 16 17.44 -23.16 34.92
CA ARG A 16 16.50 -22.35 34.13
C ARG A 16 16.99 -22.35 32.68
N ALA A 17 16.36 -23.18 31.85
CA ALA A 17 16.43 -23.03 30.42
C ALA A 17 15.72 -21.73 30.07
N ASP A 18 16.51 -20.69 29.78
CA ASP A 18 16.05 -19.43 29.19
C ASP A 18 15.65 -19.79 27.77
N VAL A 19 14.35 -20.06 27.55
CA VAL A 19 13.79 -20.29 26.21
C VAL A 19 13.79 -18.94 25.53
N THR A 20 14.89 -18.61 24.86
CA THR A 20 14.95 -17.49 23.94
C THR A 20 13.98 -17.77 22.79
N ALA A 21 12.78 -17.22 22.88
CA ALA A 21 11.82 -17.25 21.79
C ALA A 21 12.51 -16.76 20.53
N SER A 22 12.50 -17.59 19.50
CA SER A 22 13.04 -17.24 18.17
C SER A 22 12.40 -15.95 17.68
N ALA A 23 13.13 -15.10 16.99
CA ALA A 23 12.61 -13.86 16.40
C ALA A 23 11.39 -14.09 15.48
N LYS A 24 11.10 -15.34 15.12
CA LYS A 24 9.92 -15.78 14.37
C LYS A 24 8.64 -15.86 15.21
N ASP A 25 8.73 -15.90 16.55
CA ASP A 25 7.59 -16.11 17.46
C ASP A 25 7.00 -14.79 18.01
N ARG A 26 7.58 -13.64 17.70
CA ARG A 26 7.00 -12.36 18.11
C ARG A 26 5.82 -12.02 17.21
N PRO A 27 4.63 -11.71 17.78
CA PRO A 27 3.49 -11.28 16.98
C PRO A 27 3.86 -10.04 16.15
N ARG A 28 3.54 -10.07 14.86
CA ARG A 28 3.81 -8.93 13.96
C ARG A 28 2.90 -7.77 14.34
N LYS A 29 3.44 -6.54 14.25
CA LYS A 29 2.63 -5.34 14.44
C LYS A 29 1.59 -5.24 13.32
N PRO A 30 0.35 -4.79 13.60
CA PRO A 30 -0.68 -4.60 12.59
C PRO A 30 -0.27 -3.56 11.54
N VAL A 31 -0.92 -3.61 10.39
CA VAL A 31 -0.87 -2.55 9.38
C VAL A 31 -2.17 -1.76 9.39
N VAL A 32 -2.08 -0.42 9.32
CA VAL A 32 -3.27 0.42 9.12
C VAL A 32 -3.64 0.37 7.64
N LEU A 33 -4.90 0.03 7.34
CA LEU A 33 -5.47 0.04 5.99
C LEU A 33 -6.67 0.99 5.95
N VAL A 34 -6.55 2.11 5.23
CA VAL A 34 -7.63 3.08 5.06
C VAL A 34 -8.46 2.73 3.82
N LEU A 35 -9.76 2.58 4.01
CA LEU A 35 -10.75 2.24 2.99
C LEU A 35 -11.87 3.27 2.95
N HIS A 36 -12.38 3.61 1.76
CA HIS A 36 -13.27 4.75 1.53
C HIS A 36 -14.73 4.38 1.26
N GLN A 37 -15.04 3.10 1.14
CA GLN A 37 -16.42 2.62 0.93
C GLN A 37 -16.73 1.52 1.94
N GLU A 38 -17.99 1.41 2.33
CA GLU A 38 -18.47 0.46 3.37
C GLU A 38 -18.05 -0.98 3.07
N HIS A 39 -18.18 -1.39 1.80
CA HIS A 39 -17.90 -2.76 1.36
C HIS A 39 -16.59 -2.86 0.56
N SER A 40 -15.69 -1.89 0.70
CA SER A 40 -14.36 -1.98 0.09
C SER A 40 -13.54 -3.10 0.72
N ASN A 41 -12.77 -3.76 -0.14
CA ASN A 41 -11.89 -4.85 0.22
C ASN A 41 -10.44 -4.46 -0.16
N PRO A 42 -9.45 -4.65 0.72
CA PRO A 42 -8.07 -4.28 0.44
C PRO A 42 -7.36 -5.17 -0.59
N GLY A 43 -8.08 -6.08 -1.24
CA GLY A 43 -7.58 -6.88 -2.35
C GLY A 43 -6.36 -7.72 -2.00
N HIS A 44 -5.43 -7.81 -2.96
CA HIS A 44 -4.18 -8.57 -2.79
C HIS A 44 -3.30 -8.03 -1.66
N ILE A 45 -3.36 -6.74 -1.34
CA ILE A 45 -2.60 -6.15 -0.22
C ILE A 45 -3.07 -6.74 1.11
N GLY A 46 -4.37 -6.70 1.39
CA GLY A 46 -4.91 -7.28 2.63
C GLY A 46 -4.64 -8.79 2.72
N GLN A 47 -4.81 -9.51 1.61
CA GLN A 47 -4.49 -10.94 1.54
C GLN A 47 -3.01 -11.21 1.82
N TRP A 48 -2.12 -10.36 1.30
CA TRP A 48 -0.68 -10.50 1.53
C TRP A 48 -0.33 -10.34 3.02
N PHE A 49 -0.85 -9.28 3.67
CA PHE A 49 -0.59 -9.04 5.09
C PHE A 49 -1.08 -10.19 5.96
N VAL A 50 -2.31 -10.68 5.74
CA VAL A 50 -2.87 -11.81 6.49
C VAL A 50 -2.03 -13.07 6.28
N ARG A 51 -1.69 -13.43 5.04
CA ARG A 51 -0.85 -14.61 4.74
C ARG A 51 0.55 -14.53 5.35
N ASN A 52 1.06 -13.31 5.56
CA ASN A 52 2.37 -13.09 6.17
C ASN A 52 2.28 -12.82 7.69
N GLY A 53 1.13 -13.06 8.33
CA GLY A 53 0.95 -12.99 9.78
C GLY A 53 0.87 -11.58 10.36
N TYR A 54 0.54 -10.57 9.54
CA TYR A 54 0.28 -9.21 10.00
C TYR A 54 -1.22 -9.03 10.27
N PRO A 55 -1.64 -8.62 11.48
CA PRO A 55 -3.02 -8.20 11.71
C PRO A 55 -3.39 -6.97 10.88
N LEU A 56 -4.66 -6.87 10.48
CA LEU A 56 -5.17 -5.71 9.76
C LEU A 56 -5.90 -4.78 10.73
N ASP A 57 -5.48 -3.51 10.79
CA ASP A 57 -6.22 -2.42 11.42
C ASP A 57 -6.93 -1.63 10.31
N ILE A 58 -8.16 -2.03 9.99
CA ILE A 58 -8.95 -1.41 8.92
C ILE A 58 -9.66 -0.19 9.47
N ARG A 59 -9.47 0.97 8.82
CA ARG A 59 -10.08 2.25 9.18
C ARG A 59 -10.86 2.83 8.02
N ARG A 60 -12.02 3.40 8.31
CA ARG A 60 -12.91 4.08 7.37
C ARG A 60 -13.29 5.45 7.90
N PRO A 61 -12.41 6.47 7.82
CA PRO A 61 -12.68 7.81 8.38
C PRO A 61 -13.95 8.44 7.82
N ARG A 62 -14.27 8.16 6.57
CA ARG A 62 -15.55 8.58 5.97
C ARG A 62 -16.77 8.14 6.77
N PHE A 63 -16.68 7.05 7.50
CA PHE A 63 -17.77 6.48 8.32
C PHE A 63 -17.53 6.67 9.83
N GLY A 64 -16.57 7.54 10.19
CA GLY A 64 -16.32 7.93 11.57
C GLY A 64 -15.24 7.13 12.30
N ASP A 65 -14.55 6.19 11.63
CA ASP A 65 -13.43 5.50 12.27
C ASP A 65 -12.27 6.48 12.52
N PRO A 66 -11.76 6.62 13.74
CA PRO A 66 -10.62 7.48 14.01
C PRO A 66 -9.34 6.86 13.44
N LEU A 67 -8.46 7.71 12.89
CA LEU A 67 -7.11 7.31 12.55
C LEU A 67 -6.23 7.32 13.80
N PRO A 68 -5.27 6.38 13.95
CA PRO A 68 -4.41 6.32 15.13
C PRO A 68 -3.50 7.57 15.22
N ALA A 69 -3.37 8.13 16.42
CA ALA A 69 -2.54 9.31 16.64
C ALA A 69 -1.03 9.05 16.44
N THR A 70 -0.61 7.78 16.51
CA THR A 70 0.78 7.32 16.29
C THR A 70 0.78 5.94 15.64
N LEU A 71 1.83 5.64 14.88
CA LEU A 71 2.10 4.31 14.32
C LEU A 71 3.11 3.50 15.14
N GLU A 72 3.35 3.87 16.41
CA GLU A 72 4.29 3.13 17.28
C GLU A 72 3.97 1.64 17.34
N HIS A 73 2.68 1.29 17.38
CA HIS A 73 2.21 -0.09 17.45
C HIS A 73 1.88 -0.71 16.09
N HIS A 74 2.15 -0.02 14.98
CA HIS A 74 1.91 -0.48 13.62
C HIS A 74 3.22 -0.67 12.85
N CYS A 75 3.21 -1.56 11.85
CA CYS A 75 4.34 -1.73 10.95
C CYS A 75 4.38 -0.67 9.84
N GLY A 76 3.26 0.00 9.59
CA GLY A 76 3.09 1.05 8.59
C GLY A 76 1.63 1.30 8.27
N ALA A 77 1.37 2.13 7.26
CA ALA A 77 0.03 2.50 6.83
C ALA A 77 -0.13 2.47 5.31
N VAL A 78 -1.28 2.00 4.85
CA VAL A 78 -1.68 2.01 3.44
C VAL A 78 -3.00 2.77 3.30
N ILE A 79 -3.04 3.81 2.47
CA ILE A 79 -4.29 4.46 2.06
C ILE A 79 -4.62 3.98 0.64
N LEU A 80 -5.76 3.29 0.50
CA LEU A 80 -6.19 2.73 -0.78
C LEU A 80 -6.92 3.77 -1.64
N GLY A 81 -7.32 3.34 -2.84
CA GLY A 81 -8.13 4.13 -3.74
C GLY A 81 -9.56 4.36 -3.24
N GLY A 82 -10.21 5.38 -3.79
CA GLY A 82 -11.59 5.73 -3.51
C GLY A 82 -12.24 6.46 -4.69
N PRO A 83 -13.58 6.54 -4.74
CA PRO A 83 -14.30 7.25 -5.81
C PRO A 83 -14.29 8.77 -5.68
N MET A 84 -13.75 9.31 -4.57
CA MET A 84 -13.64 10.74 -4.28
C MET A 84 -12.50 11.38 -5.04
N SER A 85 -12.55 12.71 -5.17
CA SER A 85 -11.39 13.52 -5.51
C SER A 85 -10.56 13.83 -4.27
N ALA A 86 -9.25 13.85 -4.39
CA ALA A 86 -8.40 14.41 -3.35
C ALA A 86 -8.63 15.91 -3.13
N ASN A 87 -9.34 16.59 -4.07
CA ASN A 87 -9.73 18.00 -3.99
C ASN A 87 -11.10 18.22 -3.36
N ASP A 88 -11.83 17.15 -3.03
CA ASP A 88 -13.16 17.26 -2.43
C ASP A 88 -13.10 17.96 -1.06
N PRO A 89 -14.11 18.76 -0.70
CA PRO A 89 -14.11 19.55 0.54
C PRO A 89 -14.52 18.77 1.79
N GLU A 90 -14.81 17.48 1.66
CA GLU A 90 -15.27 16.66 2.76
C GLU A 90 -14.22 16.55 3.89
N GLU A 91 -14.68 16.66 5.12
CA GLU A 91 -13.83 16.69 6.32
C GLU A 91 -12.91 15.45 6.42
N PHE A 92 -13.41 14.26 6.04
CA PHE A 92 -12.57 13.05 6.10
C PHE A 92 -11.41 13.09 5.11
N ILE A 93 -11.53 13.74 3.94
CA ILE A 93 -10.44 13.95 2.97
C ILE A 93 -9.34 14.84 3.60
N LYS A 94 -9.75 15.88 4.31
CA LYS A 94 -8.82 16.75 5.03
C LYS A 94 -8.12 16.00 6.16
N ILE A 95 -8.89 15.27 6.99
CA ILE A 95 -8.35 14.46 8.09
C ILE A 95 -7.34 13.44 7.57
N GLU A 96 -7.66 12.69 6.51
CA GLU A 96 -6.77 11.69 5.93
C GLU A 96 -5.51 12.34 5.33
N THR A 97 -5.67 13.48 4.64
CA THR A 97 -4.53 14.22 4.08
C THR A 97 -3.56 14.66 5.18
N GLU A 98 -4.07 15.30 6.24
CA GLU A 98 -3.26 15.78 7.36
C GLU A 98 -2.62 14.61 8.14
N TRP A 99 -3.36 13.52 8.31
CA TRP A 99 -2.90 12.33 9.03
C TRP A 99 -1.69 11.65 8.36
N ILE A 100 -1.52 11.75 7.05
CA ILE A 100 -0.32 11.24 6.37
C ILE A 100 0.96 11.84 6.96
N GLY A 101 0.87 13.01 7.58
CA GLY A 101 1.98 13.61 8.36
C GLY A 101 2.50 12.70 9.47
N VAL A 102 1.65 11.86 10.07
CA VAL A 102 2.05 10.94 11.17
C VAL A 102 3.09 9.91 10.69
N PRO A 103 2.83 9.07 9.67
CA PRO A 103 3.86 8.15 9.16
C PRO A 103 5.11 8.87 8.66
N LEU A 104 4.99 10.05 8.05
CA LEU A 104 6.15 10.80 7.58
C LEU A 104 7.04 11.26 8.74
N LEU A 105 6.47 11.86 9.78
CA LEU A 105 7.19 12.34 10.96
C LEU A 105 7.83 11.19 11.75
N GLU A 106 7.10 10.08 11.90
CA GLU A 106 7.59 8.89 12.61
C GLU A 106 8.51 8.01 11.77
N LYS A 107 8.78 8.37 10.51
CA LYS A 107 9.59 7.60 9.55
C LYS A 107 9.09 6.16 9.41
N LYS A 108 7.77 5.99 9.46
CA LYS A 108 7.09 4.70 9.26
C LYS A 108 6.76 4.48 7.80
N PRO A 109 6.75 3.24 7.33
CA PRO A 109 6.32 2.92 5.98
C PRO A 109 4.91 3.45 5.68
N PHE A 110 4.80 4.22 4.61
CA PHE A 110 3.54 4.70 4.06
C PHE A 110 3.40 4.27 2.60
N PHE A 111 2.22 3.80 2.21
CA PHE A 111 1.92 3.44 0.83
C PHE A 111 0.58 4.02 0.41
N GLY A 112 0.62 5.01 -0.49
CA GLY A 112 -0.55 5.63 -1.10
C GLY A 112 -0.90 5.00 -2.44
N ILE A 113 -2.16 4.63 -2.65
CA ILE A 113 -2.67 4.00 -3.88
C ILE A 113 -3.79 4.85 -4.44
N CYS A 114 -3.69 5.27 -5.70
CA CYS A 114 -4.66 6.09 -6.42
C CYS A 114 -5.03 7.34 -5.58
N LEU A 115 -6.19 7.38 -4.93
CA LEU A 115 -6.57 8.48 -4.03
C LEU A 115 -5.51 8.69 -2.93
N GLY A 116 -5.00 7.62 -2.31
CA GLY A 116 -3.96 7.74 -1.28
C GLY A 116 -2.65 8.36 -1.79
N ALA A 117 -2.29 8.11 -3.05
CA ALA A 117 -1.15 8.76 -3.71
C ALA A 117 -1.41 10.25 -3.97
N GLN A 118 -2.64 10.59 -4.38
CA GLN A 118 -3.07 11.96 -4.62
C GLN A 118 -3.14 12.77 -3.31
N LEU A 119 -3.59 12.17 -2.20
CA LEU A 119 -3.59 12.81 -0.88
C LEU A 119 -2.16 13.09 -0.41
N LEU A 120 -1.21 12.14 -0.60
CA LEU A 120 0.19 12.40 -0.29
C LEU A 120 0.76 13.53 -1.17
N ALA A 121 0.47 13.53 -2.47
CA ALA A 121 0.91 14.60 -3.37
C ALA A 121 0.40 15.97 -2.91
N ARG A 122 -0.88 16.07 -2.52
CA ARG A 122 -1.47 17.31 -1.97
C ARG A 122 -0.85 17.75 -0.65
N LEU A 123 -0.65 16.83 0.28
CA LEU A 123 0.04 17.14 1.55
C LEU A 123 1.41 17.78 1.30
N LEU A 124 2.10 17.30 0.26
CA LEU A 124 3.42 17.80 -0.14
C LEU A 124 3.37 19.04 -1.06
N GLY A 125 2.17 19.64 -1.26
CA GLY A 125 1.99 20.88 -2.01
C GLY A 125 1.88 20.71 -3.53
N ALA A 126 1.79 19.49 -4.05
CA ALA A 126 1.60 19.24 -5.47
C ALA A 126 0.11 19.30 -5.87
N ARG A 127 -0.15 19.60 -7.13
CA ARG A 127 -1.51 19.64 -7.65
C ARG A 127 -2.02 18.23 -7.93
N VAL A 128 -3.31 18.02 -7.67
CA VAL A 128 -4.11 16.93 -8.23
C VAL A 128 -5.07 17.54 -9.22
N TYR A 129 -5.15 16.98 -10.43
CA TYR A 129 -5.82 17.62 -11.56
C TYR A 129 -6.54 16.63 -12.48
N LEU A 130 -7.61 17.11 -13.12
CA LEU A 130 -8.27 16.46 -14.25
C LEU A 130 -7.46 16.70 -15.53
N HIS A 131 -7.46 15.72 -16.44
CA HIS A 131 -6.85 15.92 -17.75
C HIS A 131 -7.62 17.00 -18.54
N PRO A 132 -6.93 17.95 -19.23
CA PRO A 132 -7.59 19.09 -19.91
C PRO A 132 -8.57 18.66 -21.01
N ASN A 133 -8.39 17.47 -21.60
CA ASN A 133 -9.30 16.90 -22.60
C ASN A 133 -10.27 15.87 -21.99
N GLU A 134 -10.49 15.89 -20.68
CA GLU A 134 -11.36 14.96 -19.94
C GLU A 134 -11.00 13.47 -20.15
N GLU A 135 -9.74 13.19 -20.51
CA GLU A 135 -9.26 11.82 -20.65
C GLU A 135 -9.12 11.16 -19.28
N VAL A 136 -9.36 9.84 -19.25
CA VAL A 136 -9.20 8.99 -18.07
C VAL A 136 -8.23 7.86 -18.38
N GLU A 137 -7.64 7.27 -17.35
CA GLU A 137 -6.97 5.98 -17.47
C GLU A 137 -7.79 4.94 -16.71
N ILE A 138 -8.48 4.08 -17.46
CA ILE A 138 -9.37 3.03 -16.94
C ILE A 138 -9.11 1.76 -17.77
N GLY A 139 -8.43 0.78 -17.15
CA GLY A 139 -7.98 -0.46 -17.81
C GLY A 139 -6.53 -0.76 -17.52
N TYR A 140 -5.89 -1.56 -18.38
CA TYR A 140 -4.45 -1.83 -18.31
C TYR A 140 -3.67 -0.85 -19.18
N TYR A 141 -2.68 -0.20 -18.58
CA TYR A 141 -1.80 0.79 -19.24
C TYR A 141 -0.34 0.46 -18.98
N GLY A 142 0.49 0.79 -19.98
CA GLY A 142 1.93 0.60 -19.89
C GLY A 142 2.58 1.64 -18.98
N ILE A 143 3.52 1.21 -18.15
CA ILE A 143 4.38 2.07 -17.35
C ILE A 143 5.86 1.83 -17.65
N LEU A 144 6.66 2.89 -17.43
CA LEU A 144 8.10 2.87 -17.59
C LEU A 144 8.74 3.22 -16.24
N PRO A 145 9.44 2.31 -15.60
CA PRO A 145 10.23 2.61 -14.41
C PRO A 145 11.29 3.66 -14.72
N THR A 146 11.48 4.61 -13.79
CA THR A 146 12.46 5.69 -13.92
C THR A 146 13.31 5.80 -12.67
N GLY A 147 14.60 6.13 -12.84
CA GLY A 147 15.47 6.49 -11.73
C GLY A 147 16.04 5.31 -10.91
N PRO A 148 16.67 5.61 -9.76
CA PRO A 148 17.50 4.69 -9.00
C PRO A 148 16.74 3.60 -8.23
N CYS A 149 15.45 3.45 -8.43
CA CYS A 149 14.64 2.40 -7.83
C CYS A 149 14.88 1.01 -8.45
N SER A 150 16.09 0.80 -9.00
CA SER A 150 16.59 -0.50 -9.43
C SER A 150 16.61 -1.57 -8.32
N ARG A 151 16.48 -1.17 -7.04
CA ARG A 151 16.34 -2.11 -5.92
C ARG A 151 14.94 -2.74 -5.82
N LEU A 152 13.91 -2.10 -6.42
CA LEU A 152 12.62 -2.73 -6.67
C LEU A 152 12.68 -3.41 -8.03
N GLU A 153 13.53 -4.44 -8.14
CA GLU A 153 13.74 -5.19 -9.37
C GLU A 153 12.42 -5.65 -9.99
N ALA A 154 12.32 -5.55 -11.31
CA ALA A 154 11.22 -6.06 -12.14
C ALA A 154 9.85 -5.40 -11.88
N TRP A 155 9.77 -4.08 -12.13
CA TRP A 155 8.46 -3.41 -12.28
C TRP A 155 7.64 -4.11 -13.36
N PRO A 156 6.30 -4.19 -13.18
CA PRO A 156 5.41 -4.67 -14.23
C PRO A 156 5.41 -3.68 -15.40
N GLU A 157 5.34 -4.21 -16.63
CA GLU A 157 5.21 -3.38 -17.84
C GLU A 157 3.83 -2.73 -17.96
N TYR A 158 2.79 -3.43 -17.47
CA TYR A 158 1.40 -2.99 -17.50
C TYR A 158 0.80 -3.09 -16.11
N VAL A 159 0.01 -2.06 -15.75
CA VAL A 159 -0.69 -1.95 -14.46
C VAL A 159 -2.16 -1.59 -14.67
N TYR A 160 -2.99 -1.87 -13.68
CA TYR A 160 -4.41 -1.57 -13.74
C TYR A 160 -4.70 -0.16 -13.23
N GLU A 161 -5.30 0.66 -14.08
CA GLU A 161 -5.70 2.01 -13.80
C GLU A 161 -7.23 2.12 -13.66
N TRP A 162 -7.68 3.02 -12.77
CA TRP A 162 -9.11 3.34 -12.61
C TRP A 162 -9.29 4.74 -12.05
N HIS A 163 -8.77 5.75 -12.77
CA HIS A 163 -8.79 7.13 -12.31
C HIS A 163 -9.09 8.14 -13.44
N LYS A 164 -9.54 9.33 -13.03
CA LYS A 164 -9.79 10.50 -13.87
C LYS A 164 -8.90 11.69 -13.51
N GLU A 165 -8.21 11.63 -12.38
CA GLU A 165 -7.30 12.66 -11.89
C GLU A 165 -5.90 12.07 -11.74
N GLY A 166 -4.91 12.88 -12.06
CA GLY A 166 -3.50 12.61 -11.82
C GLY A 166 -2.91 13.63 -10.87
N PHE A 167 -1.62 13.53 -10.61
CA PHE A 167 -0.88 14.44 -9.73
C PHE A 167 0.41 14.92 -10.37
N ASP A 168 0.83 16.14 -10.00
CA ASP A 168 2.19 16.61 -10.25
C ASP A 168 3.15 15.93 -9.23
N ILE A 169 4.41 15.80 -9.61
CA ILE A 169 5.43 15.26 -8.68
C ILE A 169 5.75 16.33 -7.63
N PRO A 170 5.60 16.02 -6.33
CA PRO A 170 5.95 16.96 -5.27
C PRO A 170 7.43 17.36 -5.29
N ALA A 171 7.73 18.57 -4.84
CA ALA A 171 9.11 19.01 -4.67
C ALA A 171 9.85 18.08 -3.68
N GLY A 172 11.05 17.66 -4.03
CA GLY A 172 11.85 16.74 -3.22
C GLY A 172 11.44 15.27 -3.31
N ALA A 173 10.42 14.92 -4.11
CA ALA A 173 10.05 13.54 -4.36
C ALA A 173 10.89 12.93 -5.50
N THR A 174 11.16 11.63 -5.41
CA THR A 174 11.83 10.84 -6.45
C THR A 174 10.79 10.16 -7.33
N VAL A 175 10.83 10.40 -8.63
CA VAL A 175 9.96 9.71 -9.60
C VAL A 175 10.39 8.25 -9.72
N LEU A 176 9.43 7.33 -9.61
CA LEU A 176 9.68 5.89 -9.69
C LEU A 176 9.16 5.26 -10.99
N ALA A 177 8.04 5.75 -11.51
CA ALA A 177 7.48 5.28 -12.78
C ALA A 177 6.71 6.40 -13.48
N ARG A 178 6.75 6.34 -14.80
CA ARG A 178 5.99 7.22 -15.69
C ARG A 178 5.16 6.41 -16.69
N SER A 179 4.21 7.08 -17.33
CA SER A 179 3.44 6.55 -18.47
C SER A 179 3.53 7.51 -19.65
N SER A 180 3.33 6.99 -20.86
CA SER A 180 3.06 7.79 -22.05
C SER A 180 1.58 8.08 -22.27
N GLY A 181 0.71 7.64 -21.33
CA GLY A 181 -0.73 7.87 -21.37
C GLY A 181 -1.13 9.30 -20.99
N ALA A 182 -2.41 9.48 -20.68
CA ALA A 182 -2.98 10.78 -20.32
C ALA A 182 -2.34 11.39 -19.05
N PHE A 183 -1.91 10.54 -18.12
CA PHE A 183 -1.29 10.97 -16.87
C PHE A 183 0.15 10.42 -16.76
N PRO A 184 1.15 11.29 -16.97
CA PRO A 184 2.54 10.84 -17.09
C PRO A 184 3.15 10.38 -15.77
N ASN A 185 2.63 10.81 -14.62
CA ASN A 185 3.21 10.50 -13.30
C ASN A 185 2.48 9.30 -12.67
N GLN A 186 3.15 8.15 -12.61
CA GLN A 186 2.55 6.90 -12.19
C GLN A 186 3.00 6.43 -10.81
N ALA A 187 4.21 6.79 -10.40
CA ALA A 187 4.71 6.47 -9.07
C ALA A 187 5.81 7.44 -8.62
N PHE A 188 5.82 7.74 -7.33
CA PHE A 188 6.89 8.50 -6.70
C PHE A 188 7.17 7.99 -5.29
N ALA A 189 8.34 8.37 -4.76
CA ALA A 189 8.70 8.16 -3.38
C ALA A 189 9.10 9.50 -2.74
N TYR A 190 8.89 9.62 -1.42
CA TYR A 190 9.21 10.83 -0.66
C TYR A 190 9.77 10.50 0.72
N GLY A 191 10.79 11.24 1.13
CA GLY A 191 11.41 11.08 2.44
C GLY A 191 11.98 9.69 2.65
N HIS A 192 11.80 9.14 3.86
CA HIS A 192 12.44 7.88 4.24
C HIS A 192 11.75 6.64 3.66
N ALA A 193 10.42 6.58 3.74
CA ALA A 193 9.68 5.35 3.44
C ALA A 193 8.25 5.59 2.92
N ALA A 194 7.98 6.75 2.32
CA ALA A 194 6.68 7.02 1.72
C ALA A 194 6.71 6.71 0.21
N PHE A 195 5.77 5.86 -0.22
CA PHE A 195 5.60 5.45 -1.61
C PHE A 195 4.20 5.76 -2.08
N ALA A 196 4.07 6.17 -3.31
CA ALA A 196 2.81 6.50 -3.96
C ALA A 196 2.75 5.89 -5.36
N VAL A 197 1.62 5.24 -5.68
CA VAL A 197 1.33 4.73 -7.02
C VAL A 197 -0.06 5.18 -7.47
N GLN A 198 -0.20 5.61 -8.73
CA GLN A 198 -1.49 6.01 -9.28
C GLN A 198 -2.36 4.78 -9.58
N PHE A 199 -1.75 3.70 -9.99
CA PHE A 199 -2.39 2.43 -10.36
C PHE A 199 -2.83 1.59 -9.17
N HIS A 200 -3.59 0.53 -9.43
CA HIS A 200 -4.18 -0.38 -8.44
C HIS A 200 -3.46 -1.75 -8.41
N PRO A 201 -2.34 -1.90 -7.68
CA PRO A 201 -1.65 -3.18 -7.59
C PRO A 201 -2.41 -4.22 -6.74
N GLU A 202 -3.37 -3.75 -5.94
CA GLU A 202 -4.19 -4.57 -5.06
C GLU A 202 -5.35 -5.27 -5.76
N ILE A 203 -5.65 -4.88 -7.01
CA ILE A 203 -6.87 -5.29 -7.71
C ILE A 203 -6.93 -6.81 -7.92
N THR A 204 -8.04 -7.42 -7.54
CA THR A 204 -8.33 -8.83 -7.78
C THR A 204 -9.25 -8.99 -9.00
N PHE A 205 -9.27 -10.20 -9.60
CA PHE A 205 -10.18 -10.53 -10.70
C PHE A 205 -11.64 -10.23 -10.37
N ALA A 206 -12.08 -10.57 -9.15
CA ALA A 206 -13.43 -10.27 -8.68
C ALA A 206 -13.71 -8.75 -8.61
N GLN A 207 -12.71 -7.94 -8.23
CA GLN A 207 -12.86 -6.48 -8.22
C GLN A 207 -12.93 -5.92 -9.64
N VAL A 208 -12.11 -6.40 -10.58
CA VAL A 208 -12.20 -6.01 -12.02
C VAL A 208 -13.61 -6.26 -12.54
N HIS A 209 -14.15 -7.47 -12.32
CA HIS A 209 -15.53 -7.79 -12.72
C HIS A 209 -16.57 -6.88 -12.10
N ARG A 210 -16.43 -6.59 -10.79
CA ARG A 210 -17.36 -5.72 -10.06
C ARG A 210 -17.30 -4.28 -10.55
N TRP A 211 -16.10 -3.72 -10.72
CA TRP A 211 -15.95 -2.31 -11.12
C TRP A 211 -16.45 -2.09 -12.55
N THR A 212 -16.06 -2.96 -13.47
CA THR A 212 -16.51 -2.87 -14.87
C THR A 212 -18.00 -3.17 -15.04
N GLY A 213 -18.58 -4.01 -14.19
CA GLY A 213 -20.02 -4.33 -14.23
C GLY A 213 -20.91 -3.26 -13.60
N ARG A 214 -20.42 -2.55 -12.57
CA ARG A 214 -21.21 -1.54 -11.83
C ARG A 214 -21.05 -0.11 -12.35
N SER A 215 -20.08 0.14 -13.22
CA SER A 215 -19.76 1.51 -13.69
C SER A 215 -19.63 1.58 -15.23
N PRO A 216 -20.66 1.14 -16.00
CA PRO A 216 -20.60 1.18 -17.46
C PRO A 216 -20.37 2.59 -18.00
N GLN A 217 -20.88 3.62 -17.31
CA GLN A 217 -20.67 5.02 -17.65
C GLN A 217 -19.19 5.43 -17.61
N ARG A 218 -18.38 4.81 -16.75
CA ARG A 218 -16.93 5.09 -16.72
C ARG A 218 -16.20 4.45 -17.88
N LEU A 219 -16.69 3.32 -18.39
CA LEU A 219 -16.12 2.65 -19.57
C LEU A 219 -16.43 3.40 -20.88
N ALA A 220 -17.38 4.34 -20.85
CA ALA A 220 -17.70 5.21 -21.98
C ALA A 220 -16.85 6.51 -22.02
N CYS A 221 -16.04 6.78 -20.99
CA CYS A 221 -15.18 7.95 -20.95
C CYS A 221 -14.03 7.83 -21.97
N LYS A 222 -13.58 9.00 -22.48
CA LYS A 222 -12.42 9.06 -23.37
C LYS A 222 -11.18 8.52 -22.68
N GLY A 223 -10.51 7.57 -23.31
CA GLY A 223 -9.33 6.90 -22.74
C GLY A 223 -9.65 5.58 -22.02
N ALA A 224 -10.90 5.34 -21.61
CA ALA A 224 -11.26 4.07 -20.98
C ALA A 224 -11.18 2.89 -21.96
N ARG A 225 -10.72 1.74 -21.47
CA ARG A 225 -10.70 0.49 -22.23
C ARG A 225 -12.06 -0.21 -22.15
N PRO A 226 -12.48 -0.90 -23.22
CA PRO A 226 -13.72 -1.69 -23.20
C PRO A 226 -13.59 -2.87 -22.20
N ARG A 227 -14.74 -3.34 -21.68
CA ARG A 227 -14.78 -4.33 -20.59
C ARG A 227 -13.98 -5.62 -20.88
N HIS A 228 -13.98 -6.12 -22.11
CA HIS A 228 -13.24 -7.35 -22.46
C HIS A 228 -11.73 -7.16 -22.28
N GLU A 229 -11.17 -5.99 -22.65
CA GLU A 229 -9.75 -5.69 -22.47
C GLU A 229 -9.33 -5.65 -21.00
N HIS A 230 -10.24 -5.30 -20.07
CA HIS A 230 -9.95 -5.39 -18.62
C HIS A 230 -9.76 -6.84 -18.19
N ILE A 231 -10.58 -7.75 -18.68
CA ILE A 231 -10.54 -9.17 -18.33
C ILE A 231 -9.30 -9.83 -18.93
N GLU A 232 -9.07 -9.63 -20.22
CA GLU A 232 -7.90 -10.14 -20.94
C GLU A 232 -6.60 -9.58 -20.34
N GLY A 233 -6.56 -8.26 -20.10
CA GLY A 233 -5.43 -7.59 -19.50
C GLY A 233 -5.15 -8.11 -18.08
N HIS A 234 -6.19 -8.42 -17.28
CA HIS A 234 -5.97 -8.99 -15.95
C HIS A 234 -5.32 -10.38 -16.03
N ILE A 235 -5.79 -11.23 -16.96
CA ILE A 235 -5.19 -12.54 -17.17
C ILE A 235 -3.73 -12.44 -17.62
N ALA A 236 -3.45 -11.49 -18.52
CA ALA A 236 -2.11 -11.32 -19.08
C ALA A 236 -1.11 -10.67 -18.12
N HIS A 237 -1.53 -9.66 -17.33
CA HIS A 237 -0.62 -8.76 -16.62
C HIS A 237 -0.65 -8.89 -15.09
N ALA A 238 -1.80 -9.28 -14.50
CA ALA A 238 -1.91 -9.36 -13.03
C ALA A 238 -0.86 -10.27 -12.37
N PRO A 239 -0.44 -11.42 -12.95
CA PRO A 239 0.61 -12.24 -12.34
C PRO A 239 1.94 -11.50 -12.12
N LYS A 240 2.36 -10.67 -13.09
CA LYS A 240 3.58 -9.85 -12.97
C LYS A 240 3.41 -8.76 -11.89
N VAL A 241 2.24 -8.11 -11.85
CA VAL A 241 1.91 -7.11 -10.81
C VAL A 241 1.95 -7.74 -9.41
N GLN A 242 1.40 -8.95 -9.25
CA GLN A 242 1.39 -9.66 -7.96
C GLN A 242 2.80 -10.05 -7.49
N VAL A 243 3.67 -10.49 -8.41
CA VAL A 243 5.08 -10.77 -8.09
C VAL A 243 5.80 -9.51 -7.62
N TRP A 244 5.60 -8.39 -8.33
CA TRP A 244 6.14 -7.09 -7.92
C TRP A 244 5.60 -6.66 -6.54
N LEU A 245 4.28 -6.75 -6.34
CA LEU A 245 3.63 -6.38 -5.08
C LEU A 245 4.14 -7.22 -3.89
N ASP A 246 4.31 -8.54 -4.07
CA ASP A 246 4.86 -9.42 -3.02
C ASP A 246 6.27 -8.97 -2.61
N ARG A 247 7.14 -8.71 -3.58
CA ARG A 247 8.51 -8.24 -3.33
C ARG A 247 8.53 -6.88 -2.66
N PHE A 248 7.71 -5.94 -3.16
CA PHE A 248 7.56 -4.60 -2.60
C PHE A 248 7.10 -4.66 -1.14
N LEU A 249 5.97 -5.32 -0.85
CA LEU A 249 5.41 -5.38 0.49
C LEU A 249 6.33 -6.10 1.48
N ARG A 250 7.11 -7.08 1.04
CA ARG A 250 8.08 -7.79 1.86
C ARG A 250 9.18 -6.87 2.41
N GLN A 251 9.69 -5.97 1.59
CA GLN A 251 10.68 -4.97 1.98
C GLN A 251 10.02 -3.79 2.72
N TRP A 252 8.88 -3.32 2.22
CA TRP A 252 8.12 -2.21 2.79
C TRP A 252 7.71 -2.48 4.25
N ALA A 253 7.11 -3.64 4.53
CA ALA A 253 6.66 -3.99 5.88
C ALA A 253 7.81 -4.13 6.91
N ARG A 254 9.04 -4.25 6.45
CA ARG A 254 10.25 -4.29 7.29
C ARG A 254 10.97 -2.95 7.36
N ASN A 255 10.45 -1.94 6.67
CA ASN A 255 11.09 -0.63 6.51
C ASN A 255 12.52 -0.73 5.92
N GLU A 256 12.69 -1.64 4.95
CA GLU A 256 13.98 -1.92 4.32
C GLU A 256 14.17 -1.21 2.97
N ILE A 257 13.10 -0.57 2.44
CA ILE A 257 13.20 0.20 1.20
C ILE A 257 13.75 1.57 1.54
N THR A 258 14.97 1.84 1.14
CA THR A 258 15.57 3.18 1.20
C THR A 258 15.50 3.86 -0.16
N ILE A 259 15.03 5.09 -0.17
CA ILE A 259 15.09 5.97 -1.33
C ILE A 259 16.46 6.65 -1.24
N ALA A 260 17.35 6.35 -2.19
CA ALA A 260 18.71 6.92 -2.23
C ALA A 260 18.66 8.33 -2.85
#